data_c8d929e3123c91ca3faa1332986e7077
#
_entry.id   c8d929e3123c91ca3faa1332986e7077
#
_cell.length_a   1.000
_cell.length_b   1.000
_cell.length_c   1.000
_cell.angle_alpha   90.00
_cell.angle_beta   90.00
_cell.angle_gamma   90.00
#
_symmetry.space_group_name_H-M   'P 1'
#
loop_
_entity.id
_entity.type
_entity.pdbx_description
1 polymer ?
#
loop_
_entity_poly.entity_id
_entity_poly.type
_entity_poly.pdbx_seq_one_letter_code
_entity_poly.pdbx_strand_id
1 'polypeptide(L)'
;MMIFRSICTKETARAISAILALSLAFLVYGVGGTRALQLWCFLFPASLLFLLSDFWRQLRIPASLLLGLTCALSAIDTGVRGFLKDVYQSDLLSGFVVESVANTHTSETLEFLGTVWPDLLLWCGLALLTFILQIWIIRRRSKQTVSTPIDHRRIALVILTFLITLSAVSWIVRPWRHQFPVLSWLRFQSFVVAYHLDWQHAEEERQQEVDTAKKEALPISTKPRTIVLMIGESITRDNMSLYGYPRQTTPRLDARATQDSQFRFIPDAWSLDASTVASFRSMFDFWLPYDQKEPTGNVFAFFRAAGYQVTWISNQDDKAIKSEWIAHSDKQIILNRLAGRSSRSMDDVTLAPLKEALADPAPHKLIVVHMIGAHPHFSLRYPEGLQPTWSDNDEVSQKMKADDRSLVVQHSRNQYDLAVLYQDRVLAESLTLTETSSKQTPAFWLYLSDHGVETGVYDDRSGHSQTTPSGYRIPVLMWASPSLSTQWAWSDLQNRSFRSDWLPSVLFSAAGIELKTPTPPSVLSKDYQWQDPPSKTRFLPKQ
;
A
#
# COMPACT_ATOMS: atom_id res chain seq x y z
N MET A 1 55.17 7.88 23.28
CA MET A 1 55.51 6.80 22.33
C MET A 1 55.45 5.39 22.94
N MET A 2 55.50 5.22 24.27
CA MET A 2 55.30 3.90 24.93
C MET A 2 53.84 3.48 25.07
N ILE A 3 52.88 4.39 25.06
CA ILE A 3 51.45 4.14 25.30
C ILE A 3 50.79 3.34 24.16
N PHE A 4 51.29 3.44 22.93
CA PHE A 4 50.73 2.73 21.77
C PHE A 4 51.27 1.29 21.57
N ARG A 5 52.22 0.83 22.41
CA ARG A 5 52.77 -0.53 22.26
C ARG A 5 51.84 -1.66 22.69
N SER A 6 50.73 -1.32 23.36
CA SER A 6 49.77 -2.31 23.93
C SER A 6 48.34 -2.18 23.42
N ILE A 7 48.09 -1.53 22.26
CA ILE A 7 46.76 -1.02 21.92
C ILE A 7 45.73 -2.07 21.54
N CYS A 8 46.16 -3.28 21.22
CA CYS A 8 45.18 -4.31 20.89
C CYS A 8 45.74 -5.71 21.03
N THR A 9 45.06 -6.59 21.72
CA THR A 9 45.35 -8.01 21.56
C THR A 9 44.90 -8.42 20.14
N LYS A 10 45.69 -9.23 19.44
CA LYS A 10 45.30 -9.75 18.09
C LYS A 10 43.93 -10.36 18.10
N GLU A 11 43.48 -10.90 19.21
CA GLU A 11 42.18 -11.54 19.40
C GLU A 11 41.03 -10.53 19.47
N THR A 12 41.22 -9.40 20.13
CA THR A 12 40.20 -8.33 20.18
C THR A 12 40.00 -7.72 18.80
N ALA A 13 41.10 -7.42 18.10
CA ALA A 13 41.00 -6.92 16.73
C ALA A 13 40.32 -7.91 15.79
N ARG A 14 40.67 -9.21 15.89
CA ARG A 14 39.99 -10.26 15.12
C ARG A 14 38.51 -10.39 15.47
N ALA A 15 38.15 -10.33 16.75
CA ALA A 15 36.78 -10.41 17.20
C ALA A 15 35.95 -9.24 16.64
N ILE A 16 36.47 -8.01 16.75
CA ILE A 16 35.80 -6.82 16.20
C ILE A 16 35.68 -6.91 14.66
N SER A 17 36.76 -7.30 13.98
CA SER A 17 36.72 -7.46 12.52
C SER A 17 35.69 -8.50 12.10
N ALA A 18 35.58 -9.61 12.83
CA ALA A 18 34.57 -10.63 12.55
C ALA A 18 33.15 -10.14 12.81
N ILE A 19 32.90 -9.41 13.91
CA ILE A 19 31.60 -8.81 14.23
C ILE A 19 31.19 -7.79 13.16
N LEU A 20 32.12 -6.90 12.80
CA LEU A 20 31.87 -5.87 11.79
C LEU A 20 31.65 -6.47 10.40
N ALA A 21 32.42 -7.49 10.02
CA ALA A 21 32.25 -8.19 8.76
C ALA A 21 30.91 -8.95 8.68
N LEU A 22 30.55 -9.66 9.75
CA LEU A 22 29.26 -10.37 9.85
C LEU A 22 28.08 -9.38 9.80
N SER A 23 28.17 -8.27 10.53
CA SER A 23 27.16 -7.20 10.49
C SER A 23 27.05 -6.59 9.10
N LEU A 24 28.18 -6.30 8.45
CA LEU A 24 28.19 -5.74 7.11
C LEU A 24 27.57 -6.70 6.09
N ALA A 25 27.90 -7.98 6.17
CA ALA A 25 27.34 -9.00 5.29
C ALA A 25 25.81 -9.07 5.43
N PHE A 26 25.30 -9.08 6.65
CA PHE A 26 23.85 -9.09 6.91
C PHE A 26 23.18 -7.80 6.45
N LEU A 27 23.79 -6.63 6.72
CA LEU A 27 23.28 -5.33 6.26
C LEU A 27 23.26 -5.23 4.73
N VAL A 28 24.30 -5.68 4.04
CA VAL A 28 24.34 -5.67 2.56
C VAL A 28 23.25 -6.56 1.98
N TYR A 29 23.05 -7.73 2.58
CA TYR A 29 21.97 -8.64 2.17
C TYR A 29 20.57 -8.04 2.39
N GLY A 30 20.31 -7.52 3.60
CA GLY A 30 18.98 -7.01 3.97
C GLY A 30 18.65 -5.63 3.38
N VAL A 31 19.60 -4.70 3.40
CA VAL A 31 19.31 -3.29 3.06
C VAL A 31 19.99 -2.87 1.75
N GLY A 32 21.20 -3.34 1.51
CA GLY A 32 22.00 -3.06 0.30
C GLY A 32 22.54 -1.63 0.22
N GLY A 33 23.45 -1.41 -0.73
CA GLY A 33 23.93 -0.09 -1.12
C GLY A 33 24.55 0.79 -0.01
N THR A 34 24.42 2.09 -0.17
CA THR A 34 24.95 3.10 0.76
C THR A 34 24.32 3.05 2.14
N ARG A 35 23.09 2.55 2.27
CA ARG A 35 22.40 2.40 3.57
C ARG A 35 23.05 1.35 4.47
N ALA A 36 23.54 0.26 3.90
CA ALA A 36 24.29 -0.73 4.67
C ALA A 36 25.50 -0.10 5.36
N LEU A 37 26.23 0.78 4.65
CA LEU A 37 27.35 1.51 5.22
C LEU A 37 26.92 2.49 6.32
N GLN A 38 25.81 3.20 6.11
CA GLN A 38 25.28 4.14 7.11
C GLN A 38 24.92 3.40 8.42
N LEU A 39 24.19 2.31 8.33
CA LEU A 39 23.80 1.50 9.49
C LEU A 39 24.99 0.78 10.14
N TRP A 40 25.98 0.39 9.35
CA TRP A 40 27.22 -0.18 9.85
C TRP A 40 28.01 0.79 10.77
N CYS A 41 27.99 2.08 10.44
CA CYS A 41 28.61 3.11 11.28
C CYS A 41 28.00 3.21 12.69
N PHE A 42 26.77 2.73 12.89
CA PHE A 42 26.12 2.66 14.20
C PHE A 42 26.85 1.74 15.19
N LEU A 43 27.44 0.64 14.71
CA LEU A 43 28.18 -0.32 15.52
C LEU A 43 29.57 0.15 15.97
N PHE A 44 30.10 1.15 15.29
CA PHE A 44 31.50 1.51 15.43
C PHE A 44 31.87 2.08 16.79
N PRO A 45 31.10 3.02 17.41
CA PRO A 45 31.42 3.56 18.74
C PRO A 45 31.51 2.47 19.83
N ALA A 46 30.56 1.54 19.82
CA ALA A 46 30.54 0.43 20.77
C ALA A 46 31.72 -0.53 20.53
N SER A 47 32.06 -0.79 19.26
CA SER A 47 33.23 -1.59 18.88
C SER A 47 34.54 -0.93 19.33
N LEU A 48 34.62 0.38 19.20
CA LEU A 48 35.79 1.16 19.68
C LEU A 48 35.93 1.12 21.21
N LEU A 49 34.83 1.31 21.94
CA LEU A 49 34.80 1.22 23.39
C LEU A 49 35.20 -0.18 23.87
N PHE A 50 34.74 -1.22 23.17
CA PHE A 50 35.10 -2.61 23.42
C PHE A 50 36.59 -2.86 23.16
N LEU A 51 37.19 -2.25 22.14
CA LEU A 51 38.63 -2.26 21.91
C LEU A 51 39.40 -1.59 23.05
N LEU A 52 38.95 -0.39 23.46
CA LEU A 52 39.56 0.38 24.53
C LEU A 52 39.46 -0.31 25.91
N SER A 53 38.47 -1.18 26.09
CA SER A 53 38.29 -1.96 27.33
C SER A 53 39.45 -2.91 27.64
N ASP A 54 40.38 -3.16 26.70
CA ASP A 54 41.61 -3.90 26.97
C ASP A 54 42.57 -3.14 27.89
N PHE A 55 42.49 -1.80 27.89
CA PHE A 55 43.32 -0.96 28.78
C PHE A 55 42.76 -0.83 30.20
N TRP A 56 41.41 -0.84 30.31
CA TRP A 56 40.72 -0.61 31.59
C TRP A 56 39.83 -1.78 31.94
N ARG A 57 40.33 -2.63 32.85
CA ARG A 57 39.59 -3.84 33.27
C ARG A 57 38.14 -3.54 33.71
N GLN A 58 37.92 -2.36 34.30
CA GLN A 58 36.62 -1.90 34.76
C GLN A 58 35.63 -1.67 33.63
N LEU A 59 36.10 -1.37 32.41
CA LEU A 59 35.26 -1.13 31.23
C LEU A 59 34.89 -2.41 30.46
N ARG A 60 35.47 -3.56 30.83
CA ARG A 60 35.26 -4.80 30.03
C ARG A 60 33.81 -5.26 30.00
N ILE A 61 33.13 -5.23 31.17
CA ILE A 61 31.72 -5.66 31.24
C ILE A 61 30.82 -4.65 30.56
N PRO A 62 30.87 -3.34 30.91
CA PRO A 62 29.97 -2.36 30.27
C PRO A 62 30.23 -2.24 28.77
N ALA A 63 31.47 -2.31 28.29
CA ALA A 63 31.76 -2.29 26.86
C ALA A 63 31.22 -3.54 26.13
N SER A 64 31.30 -4.72 26.74
CA SER A 64 30.74 -5.96 26.18
C SER A 64 29.20 -5.90 26.12
N LEU A 65 28.57 -5.36 27.16
CA LEU A 65 27.11 -5.17 27.21
C LEU A 65 26.65 -4.14 26.16
N LEU A 66 27.36 -3.01 26.04
CA LEU A 66 27.02 -2.01 25.05
C LEU A 66 27.20 -2.54 23.62
N LEU A 67 28.29 -3.26 23.33
CA LEU A 67 28.50 -3.89 22.03
C LEU A 67 27.41 -4.95 21.75
N GLY A 68 27.08 -5.77 22.74
CA GLY A 68 26.00 -6.75 22.61
C GLY A 68 24.64 -6.10 22.32
N LEU A 69 24.32 -5.00 23.01
CA LEU A 69 23.09 -4.23 22.78
C LEU A 69 23.05 -3.60 21.38
N THR A 70 24.14 -2.96 20.95
CA THR A 70 24.19 -2.37 19.60
C THR A 70 24.14 -3.45 18.50
N CYS A 71 24.73 -4.61 18.72
CA CYS A 71 24.58 -5.77 17.83
C CYS A 71 23.14 -6.26 17.74
N ALA A 72 22.44 -6.36 18.89
CA ALA A 72 21.03 -6.74 18.94
C ALA A 72 20.15 -5.76 18.17
N LEU A 73 20.30 -4.46 18.46
CA LEU A 73 19.53 -3.41 17.78
C LEU A 73 19.80 -3.39 16.29
N SER A 74 21.06 -3.55 15.86
CA SER A 74 21.41 -3.62 14.44
C SER A 74 20.83 -4.87 13.76
N ALA A 75 20.87 -6.03 14.43
CA ALA A 75 20.33 -7.26 13.87
C ALA A 75 18.81 -7.20 13.71
N ILE A 76 18.10 -6.71 14.72
CA ILE A 76 16.63 -6.53 14.68
C ILE A 76 16.26 -5.52 13.58
N ASP A 77 16.89 -4.35 13.57
CA ASP A 77 16.61 -3.31 12.57
C ASP A 77 16.88 -3.80 11.14
N THR A 78 17.98 -4.54 10.93
CA THR A 78 18.30 -5.13 9.62
C THR A 78 17.28 -6.19 9.23
N GLY A 79 16.84 -7.03 10.17
CA GLY A 79 15.78 -8.02 9.92
C GLY A 79 14.47 -7.37 9.51
N VAL A 80 14.02 -6.34 10.23
CA VAL A 80 12.80 -5.60 9.89
C VAL A 80 12.92 -4.91 8.53
N ARG A 81 14.02 -4.20 8.27
CA ARG A 81 14.22 -3.53 6.97
C ARG A 81 14.37 -4.51 5.82
N GLY A 82 15.05 -5.63 6.05
CA GLY A 82 15.18 -6.70 5.07
C GLY A 82 13.83 -7.28 4.71
N PHE A 83 13.02 -7.60 5.71
CA PHE A 83 11.64 -8.05 5.53
C PHE A 83 10.80 -7.02 4.74
N LEU A 84 10.80 -5.74 5.15
CA LEU A 84 10.04 -4.70 4.47
C LEU A 84 10.49 -4.50 3.02
N LYS A 85 11.80 -4.58 2.76
CA LYS A 85 12.34 -4.49 1.41
C LYS A 85 12.00 -5.70 0.56
N ASP A 86 12.08 -6.88 1.15
CA ASP A 86 11.87 -8.15 0.45
C ASP A 86 10.39 -8.35 0.11
N VAL A 87 9.50 -8.19 1.07
CA VAL A 87 8.06 -8.44 0.91
C VAL A 87 7.33 -7.25 0.28
N TYR A 88 7.65 -6.00 0.68
CA TYR A 88 6.92 -4.80 0.27
C TYR A 88 7.73 -3.83 -0.59
N GLN A 89 9.01 -4.11 -0.83
CA GLN A 89 9.95 -3.21 -1.52
C GLN A 89 9.95 -1.78 -0.98
N SER A 90 9.68 -1.65 0.31
CA SER A 90 9.42 -0.40 1.02
C SER A 90 10.45 -0.15 2.13
N ASP A 91 10.57 1.11 2.51
CA ASP A 91 11.38 1.53 3.65
C ASP A 91 10.56 1.65 4.93
N LEU A 92 11.22 1.50 6.09
CA LEU A 92 10.60 1.68 7.41
C LEU A 92 9.87 3.03 7.57
N LEU A 93 10.38 4.11 6.99
CA LEU A 93 9.81 5.46 7.09
C LEU A 93 9.03 5.87 5.83
N SER A 94 8.64 4.92 4.99
CA SER A 94 7.74 5.21 3.85
C SER A 94 6.33 5.50 4.35
N GLY A 95 5.62 6.36 3.64
CA GLY A 95 4.20 6.64 3.92
C GLY A 95 3.38 5.35 3.97
N PHE A 96 3.61 4.44 3.00
CA PHE A 96 2.97 3.13 2.96
C PHE A 96 3.11 2.32 4.26
N VAL A 97 4.32 2.21 4.81
CA VAL A 97 4.54 1.43 6.06
C VAL A 97 3.96 2.15 7.27
N VAL A 98 4.09 3.48 7.34
CA VAL A 98 3.53 4.28 8.44
C VAL A 98 2.00 4.18 8.46
N GLU A 99 1.36 4.38 7.32
CA GLU A 99 -0.11 4.29 7.16
C GLU A 99 -0.61 2.87 7.44
N SER A 100 0.05 1.84 6.89
CA SER A 100 -0.30 0.45 7.15
C SER A 100 -0.28 0.13 8.65
N VAL A 101 0.80 0.49 9.36
CA VAL A 101 0.91 0.24 10.81
C VAL A 101 -0.08 1.07 11.60
N ALA A 102 -0.29 2.35 11.22
CA ALA A 102 -1.24 3.23 11.91
C ALA A 102 -2.68 2.75 11.81
N ASN A 103 -3.04 2.09 10.70
CA ASN A 103 -4.39 1.61 10.42
C ASN A 103 -4.59 0.10 10.72
N THR A 104 -3.55 -0.62 11.15
CA THR A 104 -3.62 -2.07 11.42
C THR A 104 -4.12 -2.34 12.84
N HIS A 105 -5.13 -3.21 12.96
CA HIS A 105 -5.67 -3.69 14.24
C HIS A 105 -5.02 -5.02 14.67
N THR A 106 -5.22 -5.38 15.94
CA THR A 106 -4.62 -6.62 16.52
C THR A 106 -5.01 -7.88 15.75
N SER A 107 -6.24 -7.98 15.28
CA SER A 107 -6.72 -9.11 14.49
C SER A 107 -6.08 -9.16 13.09
N GLU A 108 -5.93 -8.02 12.42
CA GLU A 108 -5.20 -7.91 11.16
C GLU A 108 -3.72 -8.28 11.33
N THR A 109 -3.13 -7.91 12.48
CA THR A 109 -1.75 -8.30 12.79
C THR A 109 -1.60 -9.81 12.82
N LEU A 110 -2.53 -10.55 13.45
CA LEU A 110 -2.48 -12.01 13.51
C LEU A 110 -2.67 -12.65 12.12
N GLU A 111 -3.56 -12.10 11.33
CA GLU A 111 -3.78 -12.53 9.95
C GLU A 111 -2.56 -12.28 9.08
N PHE A 112 -2.01 -11.08 9.16
CA PHE A 112 -0.78 -10.69 8.50
C PHE A 112 0.37 -11.64 8.85
N LEU A 113 0.56 -11.94 10.14
CA LEU A 113 1.55 -12.92 10.58
C LEU A 113 1.31 -14.31 9.98
N GLY A 114 0.05 -14.71 9.82
CA GLY A 114 -0.33 -15.97 9.19
C GLY A 114 0.02 -16.04 7.69
N THR A 115 0.09 -14.89 7.00
CA THR A 115 0.45 -14.84 5.55
C THR A 115 1.95 -14.84 5.34
N VAL A 116 2.64 -13.98 6.11
CA VAL A 116 4.06 -13.66 5.89
C VAL A 116 4.97 -14.46 6.82
N TRP A 117 4.44 -15.46 7.53
CA TRP A 117 5.25 -16.23 8.50
C TRP A 117 6.50 -16.87 7.92
N PRO A 118 6.56 -17.36 6.67
CA PRO A 118 7.80 -17.93 6.13
C PRO A 118 8.89 -16.88 6.00
N ASP A 119 8.54 -15.69 5.43
CA ASP A 119 9.48 -14.58 5.27
C ASP A 119 9.88 -14.00 6.63
N LEU A 120 8.92 -13.90 7.55
CA LEU A 120 9.17 -13.46 8.91
C LEU A 120 10.12 -14.42 9.64
N LEU A 121 9.94 -15.75 9.53
CA LEU A 121 10.86 -16.75 10.09
C LEU A 121 12.25 -16.65 9.47
N LEU A 122 12.35 -16.45 8.15
CA LEU A 122 13.63 -16.24 7.48
C LEU A 122 14.37 -15.04 8.09
N TRP A 123 13.73 -13.87 8.12
CA TRP A 123 14.37 -12.64 8.58
C TRP A 123 14.64 -12.63 10.08
N CYS A 124 13.72 -13.14 10.90
CA CYS A 124 13.93 -13.33 12.34
C CYS A 124 15.06 -14.35 12.61
N GLY A 125 15.11 -15.45 11.84
CA GLY A 125 16.14 -16.47 11.94
C GLY A 125 17.53 -15.94 11.58
N LEU A 126 17.64 -15.15 10.50
CA LEU A 126 18.89 -14.50 10.10
C LEU A 126 19.35 -13.47 11.14
N ALA A 127 18.43 -12.65 11.65
CA ALA A 127 18.76 -11.69 12.72
C ALA A 127 19.23 -12.39 13.99
N LEU A 128 18.53 -13.43 14.42
CA LEU A 128 18.88 -14.22 15.61
C LEU A 128 20.21 -14.95 15.43
N LEU A 129 20.44 -15.59 14.29
CA LEU A 129 21.69 -16.27 13.97
C LEU A 129 22.87 -15.28 13.99
N THR A 130 22.71 -14.14 13.34
CA THR A 130 23.72 -13.07 13.31
C THR A 130 24.05 -12.61 14.73
N PHE A 131 23.04 -12.35 15.54
CA PHE A 131 23.20 -11.94 16.93
C PHE A 131 23.87 -13.01 17.79
N ILE A 132 23.45 -14.27 17.69
CA ILE A 132 24.06 -15.40 18.43
C ILE A 132 25.54 -15.53 18.10
N LEU A 133 25.91 -15.46 16.82
CA LEU A 133 27.30 -15.52 16.37
C LEU A 133 28.11 -14.33 16.95
N GLN A 134 27.56 -13.13 16.95
CA GLN A 134 28.20 -11.95 17.52
C GLN A 134 28.43 -12.11 19.04
N ILE A 135 27.43 -12.55 19.79
CA ILE A 135 27.54 -12.81 21.24
C ILE A 135 28.54 -13.93 21.52
N TRP A 136 28.55 -14.99 20.70
CA TRP A 136 29.54 -16.06 20.82
C TRP A 136 30.98 -15.52 20.63
N ILE A 137 31.22 -14.66 19.63
CA ILE A 137 32.50 -14.02 19.38
C ILE A 137 32.91 -13.14 20.57
N ILE A 138 31.97 -12.31 21.10
CA ILE A 138 32.21 -11.46 22.28
C ILE A 138 32.60 -12.29 23.50
N ARG A 139 31.89 -13.39 23.77
CA ARG A 139 32.13 -14.28 24.91
C ARG A 139 33.45 -15.07 24.80
N ARG A 140 33.77 -15.55 23.59
CA ARG A 140 34.97 -16.36 23.36
C ARG A 140 36.24 -15.56 23.64
N ARG A 141 36.27 -14.27 23.29
CA ARG A 141 37.38 -13.37 23.57
C ARG A 141 37.61 -13.18 25.07
N SER A 142 36.58 -13.17 25.90
CA SER A 142 36.67 -12.86 27.33
C SER A 142 37.57 -13.81 28.15
N LYS A 143 38.01 -14.94 27.58
CA LYS A 143 38.74 -15.99 28.29
C LYS A 143 40.24 -16.09 27.99
N GLN A 144 40.80 -15.31 27.05
CA GLN A 144 42.22 -15.44 26.64
C GLN A 144 42.98 -14.12 26.77
N THR A 145 44.12 -14.18 27.45
CA THR A 145 45.06 -13.09 27.65
C THR A 145 46.40 -13.41 27.02
N VAL A 146 46.53 -13.22 25.70
CA VAL A 146 47.87 -13.32 25.05
C VAL A 146 48.07 -12.11 24.15
N SER A 147 49.10 -11.30 24.48
CA SER A 147 49.50 -10.14 23.68
C SER A 147 50.57 -10.54 22.66
N THR A 148 50.33 -10.28 21.39
CA THR A 148 51.34 -10.36 20.32
C THR A 148 51.35 -9.06 19.50
N PRO A 149 52.54 -8.54 19.10
CA PRO A 149 52.60 -7.28 18.33
C PRO A 149 51.99 -7.41 16.93
N ILE A 150 51.35 -6.34 16.47
CA ILE A 150 50.80 -6.23 15.10
C ILE A 150 51.89 -5.68 14.19
N ASP A 151 52.32 -6.41 13.17
CA ASP A 151 53.40 -6.03 12.25
C ASP A 151 53.04 -4.84 11.32
N HIS A 152 51.76 -4.54 11.08
CA HIS A 152 51.32 -3.47 10.16
C HIS A 152 50.66 -2.27 10.88
N ARG A 153 51.33 -1.73 11.87
CA ARG A 153 50.81 -0.65 12.73
C ARG A 153 50.35 0.60 11.97
N ARG A 154 51.08 1.03 10.94
CA ARG A 154 50.76 2.25 10.20
C ARG A 154 49.45 2.08 9.44
N ILE A 155 49.27 0.95 8.76
CA ILE A 155 48.05 0.63 8.01
C ILE A 155 46.85 0.50 8.97
N ALA A 156 47.01 -0.19 10.10
CA ALA A 156 45.95 -0.33 11.10
C ALA A 156 45.52 1.02 11.68
N LEU A 157 46.45 1.96 11.92
CA LEU A 157 46.16 3.32 12.40
C LEU A 157 45.42 4.14 11.35
N VAL A 158 45.81 4.06 10.08
CA VAL A 158 45.13 4.76 8.98
C VAL A 158 43.69 4.26 8.85
N ILE A 159 43.48 2.92 8.82
CA ILE A 159 42.15 2.33 8.75
C ILE A 159 41.30 2.74 9.97
N LEU A 160 41.86 2.66 11.18
CA LEU A 160 41.16 3.03 12.41
C LEU A 160 40.76 4.52 12.41
N THR A 161 41.68 5.41 12.01
CA THR A 161 41.39 6.85 11.89
C THR A 161 40.28 7.09 10.85
N PHE A 162 40.37 6.45 9.69
CA PHE A 162 39.33 6.55 8.67
C PHE A 162 37.96 6.10 9.20
N LEU A 163 37.88 4.96 9.86
CA LEU A 163 36.64 4.42 10.42
C LEU A 163 36.07 5.27 11.54
N ILE A 164 36.93 5.86 12.42
CA ILE A 164 36.51 6.81 13.45
C ILE A 164 35.94 8.06 12.80
N THR A 165 36.63 8.61 11.79
CA THR A 165 36.18 9.81 11.08
C THR A 165 34.82 9.54 10.37
N LEU A 166 34.71 8.43 9.67
CA LEU A 166 33.47 8.04 8.99
C LEU A 166 32.31 7.88 9.98
N SER A 167 32.55 7.21 11.11
CA SER A 167 31.56 7.06 12.18
C SER A 167 31.18 8.41 12.77
N ALA A 168 32.16 9.27 13.11
CA ALA A 168 31.89 10.60 13.65
C ALA A 168 31.04 11.45 12.67
N VAL A 169 31.38 11.45 11.40
CA VAL A 169 30.61 12.12 10.35
C VAL A 169 29.19 11.57 10.31
N SER A 170 29.01 10.26 10.37
CA SER A 170 27.68 9.62 10.32
C SER A 170 26.80 10.00 11.51
N TRP A 171 27.38 10.24 12.69
CA TRP A 171 26.65 10.69 13.88
C TRP A 171 26.36 12.20 13.87
N ILE A 172 27.18 13.00 13.19
CA ILE A 172 27.00 14.46 13.07
C ILE A 172 26.01 14.79 11.96
N VAL A 173 26.10 14.14 10.81
CA VAL A 173 25.29 14.42 9.64
C VAL A 173 23.86 13.93 9.85
N ARG A 174 22.91 14.88 9.86
CA ARG A 174 21.48 14.62 10.15
C ARG A 174 20.85 13.48 9.34
N PRO A 175 20.97 13.43 8.00
CA PRO A 175 20.36 12.35 7.21
C PRO A 175 20.88 10.96 7.58
N TRP A 176 22.16 10.82 7.92
CA TRP A 176 22.75 9.54 8.29
C TRP A 176 22.33 9.11 9.70
N ARG A 177 22.42 10.02 10.67
CA ARG A 177 22.03 9.75 12.05
C ARG A 177 20.59 9.30 12.17
N HIS A 178 19.67 9.88 11.36
CA HIS A 178 18.27 9.53 11.37
C HIS A 178 17.96 8.11 10.86
N GLN A 179 18.91 7.44 10.24
CA GLN A 179 18.79 6.04 9.81
C GLN A 179 19.18 5.05 10.91
N PHE A 180 19.85 5.49 11.98
CA PHE A 180 20.26 4.60 13.06
C PHE A 180 19.06 3.97 13.77
N PRO A 181 19.15 2.67 14.20
CA PRO A 181 18.02 1.91 14.71
C PRO A 181 17.13 2.68 15.68
N VAL A 182 17.68 3.14 16.81
CA VAL A 182 16.90 3.84 17.84
C VAL A 182 16.24 5.12 17.31
N LEU A 183 16.97 5.93 16.55
CA LEU A 183 16.47 7.22 16.07
C LEU A 183 15.44 7.02 14.94
N SER A 184 15.63 6.05 14.07
CA SER A 184 14.65 5.74 13.02
C SER A 184 13.34 5.19 13.61
N TRP A 185 13.41 4.36 14.65
CA TRP A 185 12.23 3.82 15.34
C TRP A 185 11.46 4.90 16.11
N LEU A 186 12.17 5.81 16.80
CA LEU A 186 11.54 6.97 17.45
C LEU A 186 10.84 7.88 16.42
N ARG A 187 11.46 8.10 15.27
CA ARG A 187 10.84 8.85 14.17
C ARG A 187 9.63 8.13 13.58
N PHE A 188 9.73 6.83 13.37
CA PHE A 188 8.61 6.02 12.94
C PHE A 188 7.42 6.20 13.88
N GLN A 189 7.64 6.04 15.19
CA GLN A 189 6.62 6.26 16.20
C GLN A 189 6.04 7.68 16.14
N SER A 190 6.89 8.71 15.96
CA SER A 190 6.40 10.09 15.86
C SER A 190 5.54 10.31 14.61
N PHE A 191 5.83 9.64 13.49
CA PHE A 191 5.00 9.71 12.29
C PHE A 191 3.66 9.01 12.48
N VAL A 192 3.63 7.84 13.13
CA VAL A 192 2.38 7.16 13.48
C VAL A 192 1.51 8.01 14.41
N VAL A 193 2.14 8.64 15.42
CA VAL A 193 1.42 9.55 16.34
C VAL A 193 0.90 10.79 15.60
N ALA A 194 1.71 11.42 14.75
CA ALA A 194 1.28 12.57 13.95
C ALA A 194 0.10 12.18 13.03
N TYR A 195 0.17 11.04 12.37
CA TYR A 195 -0.92 10.50 11.56
C TYR A 195 -2.24 10.38 12.36
N HIS A 196 -2.18 9.98 13.64
CA HIS A 196 -3.34 9.91 14.49
C HIS A 196 -3.83 11.28 15.01
N LEU A 197 -2.96 12.27 15.19
CA LEU A 197 -3.32 13.61 15.68
C LEU A 197 -4.01 14.45 14.59
N ASP A 198 -3.60 14.32 13.33
CA ASP A 198 -4.22 15.01 12.19
C ASP A 198 -5.73 14.70 12.10
N TRP A 199 -6.16 13.56 12.63
CA TRP A 199 -7.57 13.17 12.72
C TRP A 199 -8.43 13.99 13.68
N GLN A 200 -7.85 14.56 14.72
CA GLN A 200 -8.62 15.33 15.71
C GLN A 200 -9.09 16.69 15.15
N HIS A 201 -8.39 17.20 14.15
CA HIS A 201 -8.74 18.43 13.44
C HIS A 201 -9.74 18.22 12.28
N ALA A 202 -9.99 16.97 11.91
CA ALA A 202 -10.80 16.60 10.74
C ALA A 202 -12.27 17.06 10.80
N GLU A 203 -12.85 17.34 11.98
CA GLU A 203 -14.23 17.84 12.10
C GLU A 203 -14.36 19.30 11.65
N GLU A 204 -13.40 20.15 12.06
CA GLU A 204 -13.37 21.56 11.66
C GLU A 204 -13.06 21.70 10.17
N GLU A 205 -12.15 20.89 9.66
CA GLU A 205 -11.78 20.82 8.25
C GLU A 205 -12.97 20.41 7.38
N ARG A 206 -13.75 19.39 7.79
CA ARG A 206 -14.96 18.95 7.08
C ARG A 206 -15.98 20.07 6.89
N GLN A 207 -16.22 20.89 7.90
CA GLN A 207 -17.16 22.00 7.77
C GLN A 207 -16.64 23.06 6.79
N GLN A 208 -15.33 23.32 6.80
CA GLN A 208 -14.69 24.22 5.84
C GLN A 208 -14.78 23.69 4.40
N GLU A 209 -14.61 22.39 4.21
CA GLU A 209 -14.78 21.73 2.91
C GLU A 209 -16.20 21.87 2.35
N VAL A 210 -17.21 21.63 3.18
CA VAL A 210 -18.63 21.82 2.78
C VAL A 210 -18.91 23.29 2.46
N ASP A 211 -18.37 24.23 3.21
CA ASP A 211 -18.58 25.66 2.95
C ASP A 211 -17.82 26.12 1.70
N THR A 212 -16.67 25.53 1.41
CA THR A 212 -15.95 25.75 0.15
C THR A 212 -16.74 25.16 -1.01
N ALA A 213 -17.22 23.93 -0.88
CA ALA A 213 -18.04 23.27 -1.89
C ALA A 213 -19.31 24.07 -2.22
N LYS A 214 -19.99 24.64 -1.23
CA LYS A 214 -21.17 25.52 -1.43
C LYS A 214 -20.84 26.79 -2.22
N LYS A 215 -19.64 27.34 -2.08
CA LYS A 215 -19.21 28.53 -2.83
C LYS A 215 -18.90 28.20 -4.29
N GLU A 216 -18.37 27.02 -4.54
CA GLU A 216 -17.90 26.56 -5.85
C GLU A 216 -18.97 25.85 -6.68
N ALA A 217 -19.84 25.05 -6.06
CA ALA A 217 -20.87 24.30 -6.77
C ALA A 217 -21.95 25.22 -7.32
N LEU A 218 -22.25 25.05 -8.60
CA LEU A 218 -23.42 25.68 -9.22
C LEU A 218 -24.69 24.87 -8.90
N PRO A 219 -25.89 25.48 -8.96
CA PRO A 219 -27.15 24.76 -8.76
C PRO A 219 -27.26 23.58 -9.72
N ILE A 220 -27.59 22.41 -9.17
CA ILE A 220 -27.78 21.20 -9.97
C ILE A 220 -29.08 21.22 -10.76
N SER A 221 -29.16 20.35 -11.77
CA SER A 221 -30.39 20.08 -12.49
C SER A 221 -31.50 19.58 -11.53
N THR A 222 -32.70 20.04 -11.71
CA THR A 222 -33.89 19.59 -10.94
C THR A 222 -34.28 18.13 -11.28
N LYS A 223 -33.69 17.51 -12.32
CA LYS A 223 -34.00 16.13 -12.72
C LYS A 223 -33.36 15.14 -11.77
N PRO A 224 -34.15 14.22 -11.17
CA PRO A 224 -33.64 13.20 -10.28
C PRO A 224 -32.53 12.36 -10.91
N ARG A 225 -31.52 11.97 -10.12
CA ARG A 225 -30.41 11.10 -10.55
C ARG A 225 -29.92 10.20 -9.42
N THR A 226 -29.54 9.00 -9.76
CA THR A 226 -28.88 8.05 -8.84
C THR A 226 -27.49 7.71 -9.36
N ILE A 227 -26.48 7.91 -8.53
CA ILE A 227 -25.10 7.54 -8.81
C ILE A 227 -24.72 6.39 -7.87
N VAL A 228 -24.26 5.27 -8.42
CA VAL A 228 -23.72 4.15 -7.65
C VAL A 228 -22.24 4.04 -7.94
N LEU A 229 -21.42 4.21 -6.91
CA LEU A 229 -19.98 4.05 -6.95
C LEU A 229 -19.59 2.78 -6.19
N MET A 230 -19.20 1.74 -6.93
CA MET A 230 -18.65 0.51 -6.38
C MET A 230 -17.13 0.61 -6.33
N ILE A 231 -16.55 0.50 -5.15
CA ILE A 231 -15.10 0.56 -4.94
C ILE A 231 -14.62 -0.84 -4.60
N GLY A 232 -13.82 -1.43 -5.51
CA GLY A 232 -13.12 -2.69 -5.28
C GLY A 232 -11.85 -2.45 -4.48
N GLU A 233 -11.36 -3.51 -3.88
CA GLU A 233 -10.11 -3.53 -3.11
C GLU A 233 -9.16 -4.53 -3.74
N SER A 234 -7.94 -4.08 -4.10
CA SER A 234 -6.85 -4.95 -4.55
C SER A 234 -7.17 -5.75 -5.83
N ILE A 235 -7.98 -5.22 -6.74
CA ILE A 235 -8.31 -5.88 -8.01
C ILE A 235 -7.46 -5.31 -9.15
N THR A 236 -6.62 -6.17 -9.76
CA THR A 236 -5.92 -5.83 -11.00
C THR A 236 -6.70 -6.31 -12.22
N ARG A 237 -6.78 -5.46 -13.27
CA ARG A 237 -7.39 -5.84 -14.56
C ARG A 237 -6.62 -6.98 -15.27
N ASP A 238 -5.35 -7.19 -14.90
CA ASP A 238 -4.49 -8.23 -15.50
C ASP A 238 -5.02 -9.65 -15.25
N ASN A 239 -5.88 -9.83 -14.26
CA ASN A 239 -6.49 -11.11 -13.91
C ASN A 239 -8.00 -11.19 -14.28
N MET A 240 -8.51 -10.30 -15.13
CA MET A 240 -9.91 -10.30 -15.56
C MET A 240 -10.06 -10.72 -17.03
N SER A 241 -10.88 -11.74 -17.31
CA SER A 241 -11.14 -12.18 -18.69
C SER A 241 -11.71 -11.05 -19.56
N LEU A 242 -12.47 -10.12 -18.98
CA LEU A 242 -12.96 -8.91 -19.64
C LEU A 242 -11.85 -8.06 -20.28
N TYR A 243 -10.65 -8.13 -19.73
CA TYR A 243 -9.44 -7.43 -20.22
C TYR A 243 -8.48 -8.37 -20.98
N GLY A 244 -8.95 -9.56 -21.36
CA GLY A 244 -8.16 -10.51 -22.16
C GLY A 244 -7.31 -11.49 -21.35
N TYR A 245 -7.55 -11.63 -20.05
CA TYR A 245 -6.91 -12.67 -19.25
C TYR A 245 -7.39 -14.06 -19.70
N PRO A 246 -6.50 -15.06 -19.87
CA PRO A 246 -6.89 -16.35 -20.44
C PRO A 246 -7.88 -17.18 -19.60
N ARG A 247 -7.88 -17.01 -18.27
CA ARG A 247 -8.86 -17.66 -17.39
C ARG A 247 -10.17 -16.90 -17.39
N GLN A 248 -11.29 -17.62 -17.41
CA GLN A 248 -12.64 -17.04 -17.34
C GLN A 248 -12.97 -16.60 -15.91
N THR A 249 -12.37 -15.50 -15.49
CA THR A 249 -12.52 -14.91 -14.15
C THR A 249 -13.68 -13.91 -14.06
N THR A 250 -14.17 -13.39 -15.21
CA THR A 250 -15.27 -12.40 -15.25
C THR A 250 -16.37 -12.75 -16.26
N PRO A 251 -16.88 -14.01 -16.30
CA PRO A 251 -17.78 -14.47 -17.37
C PRO A 251 -19.11 -13.69 -17.45
N ARG A 252 -19.62 -13.16 -16.33
CA ARG A 252 -20.87 -12.38 -16.31
C ARG A 252 -20.65 -10.98 -16.87
N LEU A 253 -19.54 -10.34 -16.54
CA LEU A 253 -19.16 -9.03 -17.08
C LEU A 253 -18.76 -9.14 -18.56
N ASP A 254 -18.12 -10.24 -18.98
CA ASP A 254 -17.82 -10.54 -20.39
C ASP A 254 -19.13 -10.62 -21.21
N ALA A 255 -20.14 -11.32 -20.68
CA ALA A 255 -21.47 -11.39 -21.31
C ALA A 255 -22.13 -10.01 -21.38
N ARG A 256 -22.04 -9.21 -20.31
CA ARG A 256 -22.55 -7.83 -20.32
C ARG A 256 -21.88 -6.96 -21.37
N ALA A 257 -20.56 -7.03 -21.50
CA ALA A 257 -19.82 -6.24 -22.48
C ALA A 257 -20.23 -6.53 -23.93
N THR A 258 -20.69 -7.75 -24.22
CA THR A 258 -21.12 -8.16 -25.55
C THR A 258 -22.60 -7.92 -25.81
N GLN A 259 -23.47 -7.99 -24.78
CA GLN A 259 -24.91 -7.97 -24.91
C GLN A 259 -25.58 -6.64 -24.57
N ASP A 260 -24.91 -5.78 -23.80
CA ASP A 260 -25.48 -4.54 -23.28
C ASP A 260 -24.72 -3.31 -23.82
N SER A 261 -25.36 -2.58 -24.71
CA SER A 261 -24.81 -1.35 -25.29
C SER A 261 -24.66 -0.19 -24.28
N GLN A 262 -25.26 -0.31 -23.10
CA GLN A 262 -25.12 0.66 -22.01
C GLN A 262 -23.98 0.31 -21.05
N PHE A 263 -23.41 -0.89 -21.14
CA PHE A 263 -22.23 -1.28 -20.38
C PHE A 263 -20.95 -0.94 -21.15
N ARG A 264 -19.99 -0.34 -20.48
CA ARG A 264 -18.66 0.00 -21.02
C ARG A 264 -17.59 -0.31 -20.00
N PHE A 265 -16.38 -0.59 -20.50
CA PHE A 265 -15.18 -0.63 -19.68
C PHE A 265 -14.07 0.19 -20.33
N ILE A 266 -13.15 0.71 -19.53
CA ILE A 266 -11.98 1.44 -20.00
C ILE A 266 -10.79 0.48 -20.02
N PRO A 267 -10.23 0.15 -21.20
CA PRO A 267 -9.16 -0.84 -21.32
C PRO A 267 -7.86 -0.41 -20.62
N ASP A 268 -7.61 0.90 -20.59
CA ASP A 268 -6.38 1.46 -20.06
C ASP A 268 -6.67 2.40 -18.88
N ALA A 269 -6.88 1.82 -17.70
CA ALA A 269 -7.14 2.56 -16.47
C ALA A 269 -6.09 2.26 -15.39
N TRP A 270 -5.75 3.31 -14.64
CA TRP A 270 -4.64 3.29 -13.69
C TRP A 270 -5.00 3.95 -12.38
N SER A 271 -4.62 3.31 -11.26
CA SER A 271 -4.51 3.97 -9.97
C SER A 271 -3.21 4.76 -9.88
N LEU A 272 -3.19 5.85 -9.13
CA LEU A 272 -1.95 6.61 -8.88
C LEU A 272 -1.12 6.04 -7.74
N ASP A 273 -1.73 5.21 -6.91
CA ASP A 273 -1.11 4.61 -5.74
C ASP A 273 -1.40 3.10 -5.69
N ALA A 274 -0.60 2.37 -4.91
CA ALA A 274 -0.72 0.92 -4.76
C ALA A 274 -1.09 0.52 -3.33
N SER A 275 -1.86 1.38 -2.64
CA SER A 275 -2.41 1.13 -1.31
C SER A 275 -3.71 1.90 -1.12
N THR A 276 -4.64 1.37 -0.33
CA THR A 276 -6.01 1.87 -0.17
C THR A 276 -6.07 3.34 0.26
N VAL A 277 -5.39 3.71 1.35
CA VAL A 277 -5.47 5.08 1.90
C VAL A 277 -4.90 6.10 0.92
N ALA A 278 -3.73 5.83 0.31
CA ALA A 278 -3.13 6.73 -0.66
C ALA A 278 -3.97 6.84 -1.94
N SER A 279 -4.57 5.72 -2.40
CA SER A 279 -5.49 5.71 -3.54
C SER A 279 -6.76 6.50 -3.25
N PHE A 280 -7.36 6.35 -2.07
CA PHE A 280 -8.54 7.12 -1.69
C PHE A 280 -8.25 8.62 -1.64
N ARG A 281 -7.09 9.00 -1.11
CA ARG A 281 -6.65 10.40 -1.12
C ARG A 281 -6.55 10.94 -2.55
N SER A 282 -5.94 10.21 -3.46
CA SER A 282 -5.85 10.63 -4.86
C SER A 282 -7.21 10.62 -5.58
N MET A 283 -8.14 9.73 -5.21
CA MET A 283 -9.45 9.56 -5.83
C MET A 283 -10.50 10.55 -5.32
N PHE A 284 -10.44 10.95 -4.06
CA PHE A 284 -11.53 11.66 -3.40
C PHE A 284 -11.17 13.07 -2.93
N ASP A 285 -9.89 13.35 -2.65
CA ASP A 285 -9.46 14.70 -2.35
C ASP A 285 -9.43 15.51 -3.65
N PHE A 286 -9.95 16.72 -3.58
CA PHE A 286 -10.19 17.52 -4.76
C PHE A 286 -9.44 18.86 -4.71
N TRP A 287 -8.77 19.21 -5.81
CA TRP A 287 -7.93 20.40 -5.94
C TRP A 287 -8.58 21.43 -6.86
N LEU A 288 -8.76 22.66 -6.35
CA LEU A 288 -9.21 23.81 -7.11
C LEU A 288 -8.26 25.01 -6.92
N PRO A 289 -7.58 25.51 -7.94
CA PRO A 289 -7.45 24.93 -9.28
C PRO A 289 -6.71 23.58 -9.26
N TYR A 290 -6.93 22.75 -10.24
CA TYR A 290 -6.44 21.37 -10.30
C TYR A 290 -4.92 21.17 -10.13
N ASP A 291 -4.11 22.17 -10.34
CA ASP A 291 -2.65 22.14 -10.24
C ASP A 291 -2.10 22.54 -8.85
N GLN A 292 -2.95 22.81 -7.89
CA GLN A 292 -2.54 23.13 -6.52
C GLN A 292 -1.95 21.93 -5.79
N LYS A 293 -1.11 22.21 -4.77
CA LYS A 293 -0.43 21.17 -3.99
C LYS A 293 -1.28 20.64 -2.83
N GLU A 294 -2.21 21.45 -2.34
CA GLU A 294 -3.06 21.11 -1.20
C GLU A 294 -4.51 20.93 -1.66
N PRO A 295 -5.22 19.90 -1.20
CA PRO A 295 -6.61 19.68 -1.55
C PRO A 295 -7.47 20.86 -1.06
N THR A 296 -8.45 21.27 -1.87
CA THR A 296 -9.41 22.30 -1.53
C THR A 296 -10.69 21.74 -0.92
N GLY A 297 -10.85 20.42 -0.96
CA GLY A 297 -11.98 19.74 -0.38
C GLY A 297 -12.09 18.29 -0.83
N ASN A 298 -13.14 17.64 -0.34
CA ASN A 298 -13.46 16.26 -0.59
C ASN A 298 -14.63 16.15 -1.58
N VAL A 299 -14.59 15.24 -2.53
CA VAL A 299 -15.63 15.06 -3.55
C VAL A 299 -17.04 14.90 -2.94
N PHE A 300 -17.15 14.21 -1.81
CA PHE A 300 -18.44 13.98 -1.13
C PHE A 300 -19.02 15.26 -0.52
N ALA A 301 -18.18 16.19 -0.08
CA ALA A 301 -18.61 17.51 0.36
C ALA A 301 -19.30 18.28 -0.78
N PHE A 302 -18.80 18.17 -2.01
CA PHE A 302 -19.42 18.77 -3.19
C PHE A 302 -20.77 18.13 -3.54
N PHE A 303 -20.90 16.81 -3.42
CA PHE A 303 -22.18 16.13 -3.59
C PHE A 303 -23.22 16.60 -2.58
N ARG A 304 -22.86 16.73 -1.30
CA ARG A 304 -23.73 17.26 -0.26
C ARG A 304 -24.10 18.72 -0.51
N ALA A 305 -23.12 19.55 -0.87
CA ALA A 305 -23.34 20.94 -1.22
C ALA A 305 -24.32 21.10 -2.40
N ALA A 306 -24.29 20.16 -3.34
CA ALA A 306 -25.19 20.08 -4.48
C ALA A 306 -26.55 19.44 -4.16
N GLY A 307 -26.82 19.03 -2.92
CA GLY A 307 -28.09 18.47 -2.48
C GLY A 307 -28.28 16.97 -2.72
N TYR A 308 -27.19 16.24 -2.97
CA TYR A 308 -27.23 14.78 -3.01
C TYR A 308 -27.27 14.20 -1.60
N GLN A 309 -28.10 13.18 -1.39
CA GLN A 309 -28.01 12.32 -0.22
C GLN A 309 -26.89 11.30 -0.48
N VAL A 310 -25.89 11.29 0.39
CA VAL A 310 -24.74 10.38 0.32
C VAL A 310 -24.95 9.22 1.27
N THR A 311 -25.01 8.00 0.73
CA THR A 311 -25.06 6.75 1.52
C THR A 311 -23.76 5.97 1.30
N TRP A 312 -23.08 5.62 2.39
CA TRP A 312 -21.87 4.81 2.37
C TRP A 312 -22.14 3.43 2.94
N ILE A 313 -21.95 2.41 2.13
CA ILE A 313 -22.08 1.00 2.49
C ILE A 313 -20.68 0.41 2.43
N SER A 314 -20.20 -0.16 3.52
CA SER A 314 -18.86 -0.74 3.56
C SER A 314 -18.86 -2.15 4.12
N ASN A 315 -18.18 -3.05 3.43
CA ASN A 315 -17.78 -4.36 3.91
C ASN A 315 -16.37 -4.36 4.51
N GLN A 316 -15.82 -3.18 4.77
CA GLN A 316 -14.58 -2.95 5.50
C GLN A 316 -14.87 -2.17 6.79
N ASP A 317 -13.89 -2.13 7.72
CA ASP A 317 -14.01 -1.30 8.92
C ASP A 317 -13.47 0.11 8.66
N ASP A 318 -14.17 0.87 7.83
CA ASP A 318 -13.76 2.23 7.43
C ASP A 318 -13.68 3.21 8.62
N LYS A 319 -14.38 2.91 9.71
CA LYS A 319 -14.26 3.71 10.95
C LYS A 319 -12.97 3.40 11.69
N ALA A 320 -12.56 2.14 11.69
CA ALA A 320 -11.32 1.72 12.33
C ALA A 320 -10.09 2.16 11.56
N ILE A 321 -10.16 2.14 10.22
CA ILE A 321 -9.11 2.71 9.35
C ILE A 321 -9.19 4.24 9.24
N LYS A 322 -10.05 4.87 10.06
CA LYS A 322 -10.21 6.32 10.12
C LYS A 322 -10.41 6.99 8.75
N SER A 323 -11.32 6.43 7.96
CA SER A 323 -11.63 6.98 6.65
C SER A 323 -12.36 8.33 6.81
N GLU A 324 -11.68 9.41 6.51
CA GLU A 324 -12.23 10.78 6.53
C GLU A 324 -13.38 10.94 5.53
N TRP A 325 -13.34 10.20 4.42
CA TRP A 325 -14.34 10.27 3.36
C TRP A 325 -15.72 9.78 3.80
N ILE A 326 -15.80 8.72 4.61
CA ILE A 326 -17.08 8.21 5.14
C ILE A 326 -17.79 9.27 6.02
N ALA A 327 -17.04 10.16 6.63
CA ALA A 327 -17.59 11.20 7.51
C ALA A 327 -18.46 12.22 6.77
N HIS A 328 -18.29 12.34 5.44
CA HIS A 328 -19.16 13.18 4.60
C HIS A 328 -20.46 12.50 4.18
N SER A 329 -20.69 11.23 4.53
CA SER A 329 -21.94 10.55 4.20
C SER A 329 -23.06 10.87 5.19
N ASP A 330 -24.30 10.98 4.67
CA ASP A 330 -25.51 11.19 5.48
C ASP A 330 -25.96 9.88 6.15
N LYS A 331 -25.72 8.75 5.49
CA LYS A 331 -26.01 7.40 5.99
C LYS A 331 -24.78 6.52 5.90
N GLN A 332 -24.45 5.82 6.98
CA GLN A 332 -23.29 4.92 7.07
C GLN A 332 -23.76 3.52 7.47
N ILE A 333 -23.47 2.53 6.62
CA ILE A 333 -23.80 1.13 6.84
C ILE A 333 -22.50 0.32 6.82
N ILE A 334 -21.94 0.07 8.00
CA ILE A 334 -20.72 -0.71 8.18
C ILE A 334 -21.11 -2.15 8.50
N LEU A 335 -20.84 -3.06 7.58
CA LEU A 335 -21.22 -4.46 7.63
C LEU A 335 -20.18 -5.29 8.37
N ASN A 336 -18.90 -5.03 8.16
CA ASN A 336 -17.79 -5.70 8.80
C ASN A 336 -17.31 -4.87 10.00
N ARG A 337 -17.86 -5.15 11.19
CA ARG A 337 -17.52 -4.45 12.44
C ARG A 337 -16.52 -5.19 13.30
N LEU A 338 -16.19 -6.41 12.94
CA LEU A 338 -15.17 -7.18 13.65
C LEU A 338 -13.82 -6.64 13.20
N ALA A 339 -13.06 -6.14 14.17
CA ALA A 339 -11.71 -5.70 13.93
C ALA A 339 -10.91 -6.84 13.28
N GLY A 340 -10.49 -6.63 12.06
CA GLY A 340 -9.73 -7.57 11.27
C GLY A 340 -10.42 -7.93 9.95
N ARG A 341 -9.71 -7.71 8.90
CA ARG A 341 -10.06 -8.13 7.53
C ARG A 341 -9.99 -9.66 7.37
N SER A 342 -9.72 -10.39 8.47
CA SER A 342 -9.65 -11.84 8.58
C SER A 342 -11.00 -12.53 8.65
N SER A 343 -12.07 -11.79 8.91
CA SER A 343 -13.38 -12.40 8.83
C SER A 343 -13.66 -12.81 7.39
N ARG A 344 -14.24 -13.99 7.20
CA ARG A 344 -14.85 -14.41 5.93
C ARG A 344 -16.05 -13.52 5.62
N SER A 345 -15.83 -12.24 5.43
CA SER A 345 -16.85 -11.34 4.99
C SER A 345 -16.89 -11.37 3.47
N MET A 346 -18.01 -11.76 2.92
CA MET A 346 -18.25 -11.85 1.48
C MET A 346 -18.94 -10.59 1.01
N ASP A 347 -18.56 -10.05 -0.15
CA ASP A 347 -19.11 -8.79 -0.64
C ASP A 347 -20.57 -8.85 -1.08
N ASP A 348 -21.16 -10.03 -1.23
CA ASP A 348 -22.60 -10.17 -1.48
C ASP A 348 -23.47 -9.63 -0.33
N VAL A 349 -22.93 -9.50 0.90
CA VAL A 349 -23.63 -8.84 2.01
C VAL A 349 -23.94 -7.37 1.72
N THR A 350 -23.23 -6.74 0.77
CA THR A 350 -23.47 -5.33 0.37
C THR A 350 -24.71 -5.17 -0.51
N LEU A 351 -25.19 -6.24 -1.14
CA LEU A 351 -26.28 -6.18 -2.13
C LEU A 351 -27.63 -5.81 -1.50
N ALA A 352 -27.93 -6.33 -0.31
CA ALA A 352 -29.16 -6.00 0.38
C ALA A 352 -29.23 -4.52 0.80
N PRO A 353 -28.22 -3.95 1.49
CA PRO A 353 -28.17 -2.50 1.76
C PRO A 353 -28.14 -1.64 0.49
N LEU A 354 -27.48 -2.08 -0.58
CA LEU A 354 -27.52 -1.38 -1.87
C LEU A 354 -28.96 -1.30 -2.42
N LYS A 355 -29.69 -2.41 -2.38
CA LYS A 355 -31.10 -2.45 -2.81
C LYS A 355 -31.96 -1.48 -1.98
N GLU A 356 -31.76 -1.42 -0.67
CA GLU A 356 -32.46 -0.48 0.22
C GLU A 356 -32.11 0.98 -0.10
N ALA A 357 -30.84 1.29 -0.32
CA ALA A 357 -30.38 2.63 -0.67
C ALA A 357 -30.91 3.08 -2.06
N LEU A 358 -30.99 2.16 -3.01
CA LEU A 358 -31.61 2.42 -4.32
C LEU A 358 -33.10 2.74 -4.20
N ALA A 359 -33.81 2.13 -3.26
CA ALA A 359 -35.24 2.36 -3.01
C ALA A 359 -35.52 3.64 -2.19
N ASP A 360 -34.52 4.32 -1.66
CA ASP A 360 -34.69 5.58 -0.94
C ASP A 360 -35.37 6.63 -1.82
N PRO A 361 -36.36 7.40 -1.30
CA PRO A 361 -37.15 8.35 -2.09
C PRO A 361 -36.40 9.65 -2.44
N ALA A 362 -35.18 9.86 -1.93
CA ALA A 362 -34.40 11.05 -2.25
C ALA A 362 -34.21 11.20 -3.78
N PRO A 363 -34.44 12.40 -4.34
CA PRO A 363 -34.36 12.61 -5.78
C PRO A 363 -32.92 12.54 -6.32
N HIS A 364 -31.94 12.92 -5.51
CA HIS A 364 -30.54 12.89 -5.86
C HIS A 364 -29.80 12.01 -4.87
N LYS A 365 -29.20 10.91 -5.35
CA LYS A 365 -28.52 9.92 -4.52
C LYS A 365 -27.12 9.63 -5.03
N LEU A 366 -26.14 9.66 -4.12
CA LEU A 366 -24.85 9.04 -4.29
C LEU A 366 -24.74 7.87 -3.32
N ILE A 367 -24.64 6.67 -3.85
CA ILE A 367 -24.48 5.44 -3.08
C ILE A 367 -23.09 4.92 -3.33
N VAL A 368 -22.27 4.94 -2.30
CA VAL A 368 -20.90 4.39 -2.32
C VAL A 368 -20.92 3.02 -1.69
N VAL A 369 -20.35 2.04 -2.36
CA VAL A 369 -20.21 0.66 -1.86
C VAL A 369 -18.72 0.32 -1.84
N HIS A 370 -18.14 0.25 -0.66
CA HIS A 370 -16.75 -0.11 -0.43
C HIS A 370 -16.65 -1.59 -0.09
N MET A 371 -16.09 -2.36 -1.02
CA MET A 371 -16.00 -3.82 -0.94
C MET A 371 -14.68 -4.25 -0.30
N ILE A 372 -14.63 -5.46 0.25
CA ILE A 372 -13.38 -6.07 0.69
C ILE A 372 -12.57 -6.65 -0.48
N GLY A 373 -13.20 -6.87 -1.61
CA GLY A 373 -12.59 -7.23 -2.88
C GLY A 373 -11.71 -8.47 -2.83
N ALA A 374 -10.49 -8.34 -3.33
CA ALA A 374 -9.45 -9.35 -3.24
C ALA A 374 -8.33 -8.92 -2.27
N HIS A 375 -8.69 -8.30 -1.14
CA HIS A 375 -7.71 -8.00 -0.09
C HIS A 375 -6.92 -9.26 0.29
N PRO A 376 -5.59 -9.21 0.50
CA PRO A 376 -4.76 -10.36 0.83
C PRO A 376 -5.37 -11.28 1.89
N HIS A 377 -5.04 -12.58 1.81
CA HIS A 377 -5.78 -13.78 2.17
C HIS A 377 -6.93 -14.06 1.21
N PHE A 378 -6.59 -14.12 -0.05
CA PHE A 378 -7.53 -14.32 -1.15
C PHE A 378 -8.49 -15.49 -0.92
N SER A 379 -8.05 -16.57 -0.26
CA SER A 379 -8.89 -17.72 0.11
C SER A 379 -10.07 -17.38 1.03
N LEU A 380 -10.05 -16.22 1.70
CA LEU A 380 -11.15 -15.73 2.53
C LEU A 380 -12.13 -14.82 1.77
N ARG A 381 -11.88 -14.57 0.49
CA ARG A 381 -12.64 -13.60 -0.33
C ARG A 381 -13.65 -14.24 -1.29
N TYR A 382 -13.84 -15.54 -1.17
CA TYR A 382 -14.84 -16.29 -1.92
C TYR A 382 -15.40 -17.44 -1.06
N PRO A 383 -16.63 -17.93 -1.35
CA PRO A 383 -17.26 -18.99 -0.56
C PRO A 383 -16.52 -20.32 -0.71
N GLU A 384 -16.50 -21.11 0.37
CA GLU A 384 -15.98 -22.47 0.34
C GLU A 384 -16.71 -23.29 -0.73
N GLY A 385 -15.93 -24.06 -1.49
CA GLY A 385 -16.48 -24.91 -2.55
C GLY A 385 -16.70 -24.21 -3.89
N LEU A 386 -16.37 -22.91 -4.03
CA LEU A 386 -16.30 -22.30 -5.34
C LEU A 386 -15.26 -23.01 -6.19
N GLN A 387 -15.69 -23.58 -7.31
CA GLN A 387 -14.81 -24.30 -8.22
C GLN A 387 -14.32 -23.39 -9.34
N PRO A 388 -13.04 -23.47 -9.71
CA PRO A 388 -12.52 -22.75 -10.87
C PRO A 388 -13.13 -23.29 -12.16
N THR A 389 -13.28 -22.41 -13.15
CA THR A 389 -13.65 -22.76 -14.52
C THR A 389 -12.45 -23.12 -15.40
N TRP A 390 -11.27 -23.23 -14.81
CA TRP A 390 -9.99 -23.54 -15.45
C TRP A 390 -9.30 -24.73 -14.78
N SER A 391 -8.28 -25.28 -15.43
CA SER A 391 -7.52 -26.43 -14.92
C SER A 391 -6.17 -26.00 -14.35
N ASP A 392 -5.59 -26.83 -13.49
CA ASP A 392 -4.25 -26.60 -12.91
C ASP A 392 -3.10 -26.71 -13.95
N ASN A 393 -3.41 -27.03 -15.19
CA ASN A 393 -2.44 -27.13 -16.29
C ASN A 393 -2.85 -26.28 -17.50
N ASP A 394 -3.57 -25.19 -17.26
CA ASP A 394 -3.94 -24.22 -18.28
C ASP A 394 -2.76 -23.33 -18.72
N GLU A 395 -3.00 -22.46 -19.69
CA GLU A 395 -2.00 -21.54 -20.24
C GLU A 395 -1.35 -20.68 -19.15
N VAL A 396 -2.12 -20.19 -18.18
CA VAL A 396 -1.61 -19.35 -17.07
C VAL A 396 -0.67 -20.16 -16.18
N SER A 397 -1.08 -21.37 -15.81
CA SER A 397 -0.25 -22.26 -14.98
C SER A 397 1.04 -22.67 -15.70
N GLN A 398 0.96 -22.95 -17.01
CA GLN A 398 2.12 -23.27 -17.83
C GLN A 398 3.08 -22.07 -17.93
N LYS A 399 2.53 -20.87 -18.14
CA LYS A 399 3.33 -19.64 -18.18
C LYS A 399 4.03 -19.37 -16.83
N MET A 400 3.33 -19.52 -15.71
CA MET A 400 3.94 -19.33 -14.39
C MET A 400 5.11 -20.30 -14.15
N LYS A 401 4.95 -21.56 -14.57
CA LYS A 401 6.03 -22.54 -14.50
C LYS A 401 7.21 -22.18 -15.41
N ALA A 402 6.94 -21.71 -16.63
CA ALA A 402 7.96 -21.27 -17.58
C ALA A 402 8.70 -20.01 -17.11
N ASP A 403 8.03 -19.15 -16.35
CA ASP A 403 8.59 -17.95 -15.74
C ASP A 403 9.24 -18.23 -14.36
N ASP A 404 9.46 -19.52 -13.99
CA ASP A 404 10.04 -19.98 -12.73
C ASP A 404 9.33 -19.42 -11.47
N ARG A 405 8.00 -19.24 -11.53
CA ARG A 405 7.24 -18.80 -10.35
C ARG A 405 7.19 -19.89 -9.28
N SER A 406 7.42 -19.52 -8.03
CA SER A 406 7.36 -20.42 -6.89
C SER A 406 5.96 -21.04 -6.73
N LEU A 407 5.89 -22.25 -6.13
CA LEU A 407 4.61 -22.92 -5.87
C LEU A 407 3.68 -22.09 -4.99
N VAL A 408 4.25 -21.29 -4.09
CA VAL A 408 3.48 -20.38 -3.22
C VAL A 408 2.78 -19.31 -4.06
N VAL A 409 3.48 -18.69 -4.99
CA VAL A 409 2.91 -17.65 -5.88
C VAL A 409 1.90 -18.28 -6.86
N GLN A 410 2.17 -19.48 -7.39
CA GLN A 410 1.22 -20.21 -8.23
C GLN A 410 -0.09 -20.50 -7.47
N HIS A 411 0.00 -20.98 -6.23
CA HIS A 411 -1.16 -21.23 -5.38
C HIS A 411 -1.91 -19.94 -5.06
N SER A 412 -1.20 -18.88 -4.69
CA SER A 412 -1.78 -17.56 -4.41
C SER A 412 -2.52 -16.99 -5.62
N ARG A 413 -1.97 -17.14 -6.85
CA ARG A 413 -2.63 -16.75 -8.09
C ARG A 413 -3.97 -17.49 -8.27
N ASN A 414 -4.02 -18.79 -8.03
CA ASN A 414 -5.24 -19.57 -8.14
C ASN A 414 -6.31 -19.08 -7.16
N GLN A 415 -5.93 -18.76 -5.93
CA GLN A 415 -6.85 -18.19 -4.94
C GLN A 415 -7.33 -16.79 -5.33
N TYR A 416 -6.44 -15.96 -5.87
CA TYR A 416 -6.79 -14.63 -6.35
C TYR A 416 -7.79 -14.69 -7.50
N ASP A 417 -7.57 -15.55 -8.48
CA ASP A 417 -8.46 -15.71 -9.62
C ASP A 417 -9.86 -16.18 -9.19
N LEU A 418 -9.95 -17.03 -8.14
CA LEU A 418 -11.25 -17.41 -7.54
C LEU A 418 -11.92 -16.22 -6.84
N ALA A 419 -11.14 -15.34 -6.18
CA ALA A 419 -11.69 -14.12 -5.59
C ALA A 419 -12.23 -13.18 -6.68
N VAL A 420 -11.53 -13.01 -7.80
CA VAL A 420 -12.01 -12.22 -8.95
C VAL A 420 -13.27 -12.83 -9.56
N LEU A 421 -13.32 -14.17 -9.72
CA LEU A 421 -14.52 -14.88 -10.21
C LEU A 421 -15.73 -14.67 -9.28
N TYR A 422 -15.52 -14.62 -7.99
CA TYR A 422 -16.58 -14.29 -7.05
C TYR A 422 -17.03 -12.83 -7.15
N GLN A 423 -16.07 -11.90 -7.31
CA GLN A 423 -16.37 -10.47 -7.50
C GLN A 423 -17.18 -10.22 -8.79
N ASP A 424 -16.94 -10.97 -9.86
CA ASP A 424 -17.74 -10.91 -11.09
C ASP A 424 -19.24 -11.09 -10.81
N ARG A 425 -19.60 -12.03 -9.94
CA ARG A 425 -20.98 -12.26 -9.53
C ARG A 425 -21.56 -11.06 -8.79
N VAL A 426 -20.83 -10.55 -7.78
CA VAL A 426 -21.31 -9.43 -6.94
C VAL A 426 -21.50 -8.17 -7.79
N LEU A 427 -20.55 -7.87 -8.66
CA LEU A 427 -20.61 -6.72 -9.57
C LEU A 427 -21.78 -6.84 -10.55
N ALA A 428 -21.97 -7.99 -11.18
CA ALA A 428 -23.08 -8.21 -12.10
C ALA A 428 -24.45 -8.08 -11.41
N GLU A 429 -24.57 -8.55 -10.17
CA GLU A 429 -25.80 -8.44 -9.37
C GLU A 429 -26.04 -6.98 -8.93
N SER A 430 -25.01 -6.24 -8.50
CA SER A 430 -25.12 -4.82 -8.15
C SER A 430 -25.55 -3.95 -9.34
N LEU A 431 -25.00 -4.24 -10.52
CA LEU A 431 -25.40 -3.59 -11.76
C LEU A 431 -26.87 -3.87 -12.08
N THR A 432 -27.32 -5.12 -11.95
CA THR A 432 -28.72 -5.51 -12.20
C THR A 432 -29.69 -4.82 -11.25
N LEU A 433 -29.31 -4.65 -9.97
CA LEU A 433 -30.10 -3.87 -9.00
C LEU A 433 -30.21 -2.40 -9.43
N THR A 434 -29.10 -1.81 -9.84
CA THR A 434 -29.05 -0.41 -10.31
C THR A 434 -29.90 -0.22 -11.58
N GLU A 435 -29.75 -1.11 -12.55
CA GLU A 435 -30.54 -1.12 -13.78
C GLU A 435 -32.05 -1.22 -13.50
N THR A 436 -32.44 -2.09 -12.59
CA THR A 436 -33.83 -2.24 -12.19
C THR A 436 -34.39 -0.96 -11.56
N SER A 437 -33.65 -0.32 -10.69
CA SER A 437 -33.99 0.96 -10.05
C SER A 437 -34.07 2.10 -11.06
N SER A 438 -33.28 2.07 -12.13
CA SER A 438 -33.20 3.11 -13.14
C SER A 438 -34.46 3.31 -13.97
N LYS A 439 -35.41 2.37 -13.90
CA LYS A 439 -36.74 2.51 -14.51
C LYS A 439 -37.55 3.67 -13.92
N GLN A 440 -37.26 4.06 -12.67
CA GLN A 440 -37.90 5.16 -11.97
C GLN A 440 -37.05 6.44 -12.01
N THR A 441 -35.75 6.32 -11.81
CA THR A 441 -34.81 7.45 -11.75
C THR A 441 -33.57 7.11 -12.57
N PRO A 442 -33.16 7.94 -13.55
CA PRO A 442 -31.95 7.72 -14.32
C PRO A 442 -30.75 7.46 -13.42
N ALA A 443 -29.98 6.40 -13.74
CA ALA A 443 -28.88 5.96 -12.92
C ALA A 443 -27.58 5.83 -13.71
N PHE A 444 -26.48 6.09 -13.01
CA PHE A 444 -25.12 5.80 -13.44
C PHE A 444 -24.48 4.87 -12.42
N TRP A 445 -23.92 3.76 -12.89
CA TRP A 445 -23.17 2.81 -12.09
C TRP A 445 -21.72 2.83 -12.56
N LEU A 446 -20.80 2.95 -11.61
CA LEU A 446 -19.37 2.96 -11.84
C LEU A 446 -18.70 1.99 -10.87
N TYR A 447 -17.86 1.12 -11.38
CA TYR A 447 -16.94 0.31 -10.60
C TYR A 447 -15.50 0.65 -10.97
N LEU A 448 -14.66 0.76 -9.95
CA LEU A 448 -13.20 0.76 -10.09
C LEU A 448 -12.58 0.12 -8.85
N SER A 449 -11.37 -0.45 -8.99
CA SER A 449 -10.57 -0.82 -7.83
C SER A 449 -9.77 0.39 -7.34
N ASP A 450 -9.50 0.43 -6.06
CA ASP A 450 -8.62 1.43 -5.45
C ASP A 450 -7.18 1.29 -5.97
N HIS A 451 -6.64 0.09 -5.98
CA HIS A 451 -5.36 -0.29 -6.57
C HIS A 451 -5.40 -1.74 -7.04
N GLY A 452 -4.34 -2.17 -7.73
CA GLY A 452 -4.14 -3.57 -8.08
C GLY A 452 -3.17 -4.27 -7.13
N VAL A 453 -2.85 -5.52 -7.44
CA VAL A 453 -1.85 -6.33 -6.74
C VAL A 453 -0.99 -7.11 -7.73
N GLU A 454 0.23 -7.42 -7.32
CA GLU A 454 1.08 -8.38 -8.01
C GLU A 454 0.61 -9.80 -7.67
N THR A 455 0.49 -10.63 -8.69
CA THR A 455 0.02 -12.02 -8.56
C THR A 455 0.96 -13.00 -9.26
N GLY A 456 2.24 -12.66 -9.38
CA GLY A 456 3.22 -13.43 -10.14
C GLY A 456 3.25 -13.12 -11.64
N VAL A 457 2.69 -11.98 -12.07
CA VAL A 457 2.75 -11.54 -13.48
C VAL A 457 4.13 -11.01 -13.82
N TYR A 458 4.63 -10.08 -13.04
CA TYR A 458 5.92 -9.39 -13.29
C TYR A 458 7.03 -9.90 -12.37
N ASP A 459 6.69 -10.36 -11.18
CA ASP A 459 7.67 -10.77 -10.16
C ASP A 459 7.22 -12.06 -9.47
N ASP A 460 8.14 -12.81 -8.83
CA ASP A 460 7.79 -14.01 -8.05
C ASP A 460 7.25 -13.62 -6.67
N ARG A 461 6.16 -12.87 -6.67
CA ARG A 461 5.48 -12.34 -5.47
C ARG A 461 3.98 -12.31 -5.64
N SER A 462 3.27 -12.24 -4.51
CA SER A 462 1.83 -12.04 -4.46
C SER A 462 1.48 -11.05 -3.36
N GLY A 463 0.69 -10.02 -3.70
CA GLY A 463 0.27 -8.97 -2.78
C GLY A 463 0.52 -7.56 -3.32
N HIS A 464 0.51 -6.57 -2.42
CA HIS A 464 0.74 -5.17 -2.79
C HIS A 464 2.11 -4.97 -3.45
N SER A 465 2.15 -4.21 -4.54
CA SER A 465 3.40 -3.89 -5.22
C SER A 465 3.42 -2.43 -5.67
N GLN A 466 4.40 -1.68 -5.16
CA GLN A 466 4.68 -0.32 -5.61
C GLN A 466 5.66 -0.27 -6.78
N THR A 467 6.17 -1.42 -7.22
CA THR A 467 7.27 -1.51 -8.17
C THR A 467 6.91 -2.25 -9.45
N THR A 468 5.76 -2.91 -9.49
CA THR A 468 5.25 -3.58 -10.69
C THR A 468 4.00 -2.90 -11.22
N PRO A 469 3.74 -2.95 -12.54
CA PRO A 469 2.54 -2.38 -13.15
C PRO A 469 1.24 -2.94 -12.57
N SER A 470 1.19 -4.22 -12.17
CA SER A 470 0.00 -4.86 -11.61
C SER A 470 -0.56 -4.13 -10.40
N GLY A 471 0.29 -3.47 -9.59
CA GLY A 471 -0.16 -2.68 -8.43
C GLY A 471 -0.97 -1.43 -8.79
N TYR A 472 -0.88 -0.98 -10.04
CA TYR A 472 -1.50 0.27 -10.52
C TYR A 472 -2.56 0.04 -11.60
N ARG A 473 -2.56 -1.10 -12.27
CA ARG A 473 -3.48 -1.42 -13.37
C ARG A 473 -4.82 -1.88 -12.83
N ILE A 474 -5.79 -0.98 -12.80
CA ILE A 474 -7.12 -1.21 -12.23
C ILE A 474 -8.18 -1.42 -13.32
N PRO A 475 -9.25 -2.19 -13.05
CA PRO A 475 -10.45 -2.19 -13.86
C PRO A 475 -11.27 -0.92 -13.63
N VAL A 476 -11.90 -0.41 -14.70
CA VAL A 476 -12.93 0.64 -14.63
C VAL A 476 -14.09 0.22 -15.51
N LEU A 477 -15.25 0.00 -14.90
CA LEU A 477 -16.48 -0.45 -15.54
C LEU A 477 -17.58 0.59 -15.33
N MET A 478 -18.37 0.85 -16.35
CA MET A 478 -19.44 1.85 -16.30
C MET A 478 -20.71 1.33 -16.94
N TRP A 479 -21.83 1.71 -16.38
CA TRP A 479 -23.14 1.54 -16.97
C TRP A 479 -23.97 2.80 -16.75
N ALA A 480 -24.77 3.17 -17.75
CA ALA A 480 -25.64 4.35 -17.62
C ALA A 480 -27.00 4.09 -18.28
N SER A 481 -28.04 4.67 -17.67
CA SER A 481 -29.36 4.76 -18.31
C SER A 481 -29.25 5.43 -19.68
N PRO A 482 -30.01 5.02 -20.71
CA PRO A 482 -29.95 5.61 -22.05
C PRO A 482 -30.11 7.13 -22.06
N SER A 483 -30.95 7.68 -21.17
CA SER A 483 -31.16 9.13 -21.03
C SER A 483 -29.92 9.90 -20.53
N LEU A 484 -28.96 9.21 -19.89
CA LEU A 484 -27.68 9.79 -19.46
C LEU A 484 -26.59 9.52 -20.49
N SER A 485 -26.44 8.28 -20.95
CA SER A 485 -25.36 7.88 -21.87
C SER A 485 -25.36 8.69 -23.17
N THR A 486 -26.54 9.07 -23.67
CA THR A 486 -26.68 9.90 -24.88
C THR A 486 -26.12 11.34 -24.73
N GLN A 487 -25.91 11.79 -23.49
CA GLN A 487 -25.34 13.12 -23.22
C GLN A 487 -23.81 13.13 -23.32
N TRP A 488 -23.17 11.95 -23.34
CA TRP A 488 -21.72 11.77 -23.23
C TRP A 488 -21.10 11.13 -24.48
N ALA A 489 -19.79 11.10 -24.55
CA ALA A 489 -19.03 10.37 -25.57
C ALA A 489 -18.96 8.86 -25.19
N TRP A 490 -20.11 8.23 -24.98
CA TRP A 490 -20.24 6.91 -24.39
C TRP A 490 -19.59 5.80 -25.23
N SER A 491 -19.65 5.91 -26.55
CA SER A 491 -19.02 4.98 -27.48
C SER A 491 -17.50 5.03 -27.46
N ASP A 492 -16.93 6.16 -27.05
CA ASP A 492 -15.49 6.42 -27.17
C ASP A 492 -14.71 5.89 -25.95
N LEU A 493 -15.38 5.51 -24.89
CA LEU A 493 -14.77 5.05 -23.62
C LEU A 493 -13.80 3.88 -23.82
N GLN A 494 -14.04 3.02 -24.80
CA GLN A 494 -13.16 1.88 -25.12
C GLN A 494 -11.84 2.28 -25.75
N ASN A 495 -11.70 3.53 -26.17
CA ASN A 495 -10.49 4.08 -26.81
C ASN A 495 -9.80 5.14 -25.91
N ARG A 496 -10.24 5.26 -24.67
CA ARG A 496 -9.73 6.28 -23.73
C ARG A 496 -8.93 5.66 -22.61
N SER A 497 -7.85 6.32 -22.22
CA SER A 497 -7.13 6.03 -20.99
C SER A 497 -7.79 6.75 -19.81
N PHE A 498 -7.61 6.25 -18.59
CA PHE A 498 -8.15 6.82 -17.37
C PHE A 498 -7.17 6.72 -16.21
N ARG A 499 -7.20 7.69 -15.34
CA ARG A 499 -6.43 7.73 -14.09
C ARG A 499 -7.36 8.04 -12.92
N SER A 500 -7.14 7.35 -11.80
CA SER A 500 -8.07 7.35 -10.66
C SER A 500 -8.28 8.73 -10.02
N ASP A 501 -7.31 9.64 -10.08
CA ASP A 501 -7.44 11.02 -9.58
C ASP A 501 -8.38 11.91 -10.43
N TRP A 502 -8.85 11.41 -11.57
CA TRP A 502 -9.90 12.05 -12.36
C TRP A 502 -11.30 11.51 -12.07
N LEU A 503 -11.45 10.65 -11.08
CA LEU A 503 -12.74 10.16 -10.62
C LEU A 503 -13.72 11.29 -10.26
N PRO A 504 -13.30 12.38 -9.54
CA PRO A 504 -14.20 13.49 -9.24
C PRO A 504 -14.88 14.09 -10.47
N SER A 505 -14.12 14.29 -11.57
CA SER A 505 -14.67 14.84 -12.81
C SER A 505 -15.70 13.93 -13.46
N VAL A 506 -15.51 12.60 -13.38
CA VAL A 506 -16.49 11.60 -13.85
C VAL A 506 -17.76 11.66 -13.02
N LEU A 507 -17.62 11.67 -11.70
CA LEU A 507 -18.74 11.70 -10.76
C LEU A 507 -19.55 12.99 -10.90
N PHE A 508 -18.89 14.16 -11.02
CA PHE A 508 -19.57 15.44 -11.24
C PHE A 508 -20.31 15.47 -12.58
N SER A 509 -19.70 14.99 -13.66
CA SER A 509 -20.37 14.86 -14.95
C SER A 509 -21.61 13.95 -14.88
N ALA A 510 -21.48 12.81 -14.20
CA ALA A 510 -22.58 11.88 -14.01
C ALA A 510 -23.71 12.48 -13.17
N ALA A 511 -23.35 13.23 -12.13
CA ALA A 511 -24.29 13.88 -11.23
C ALA A 511 -24.92 15.17 -11.82
N GLY A 512 -24.31 15.75 -12.85
CA GLY A 512 -24.68 17.06 -13.38
C GLY A 512 -24.30 18.18 -12.41
N ILE A 513 -23.22 17.99 -11.65
CA ILE A 513 -22.63 19.02 -10.79
C ILE A 513 -21.64 19.82 -11.66
N GLU A 514 -21.85 21.10 -11.73
CA GLU A 514 -20.95 22.04 -12.38
C GLU A 514 -20.25 22.88 -11.33
N LEU A 515 -18.98 23.16 -11.53
CA LEU A 515 -18.18 24.01 -10.65
C LEU A 515 -17.85 25.33 -11.34
N LYS A 516 -17.71 26.41 -10.54
CA LYS A 516 -17.28 27.71 -11.06
C LYS A 516 -15.84 27.67 -11.57
N THR A 517 -14.98 26.96 -10.85
CA THR A 517 -13.58 26.75 -11.24
C THR A 517 -13.47 25.55 -12.18
N PRO A 518 -12.74 25.66 -13.30
CA PRO A 518 -12.56 24.55 -14.24
C PRO A 518 -11.95 23.33 -13.59
N THR A 519 -12.48 22.16 -13.92
CA THR A 519 -11.97 20.84 -13.52
C THR A 519 -11.29 20.15 -14.71
N PRO A 520 -10.48 19.12 -14.48
CA PRO A 520 -10.01 18.27 -15.57
C PRO A 520 -11.20 17.75 -16.40
N PRO A 521 -11.05 17.61 -17.72
CA PRO A 521 -12.13 17.10 -18.53
C PRO A 521 -12.47 15.65 -18.11
N SER A 522 -13.76 15.41 -17.90
CA SER A 522 -14.25 14.06 -17.59
C SER A 522 -14.03 13.12 -18.77
N VAL A 523 -13.66 11.86 -18.49
CA VAL A 523 -13.58 10.83 -19.53
C VAL A 523 -14.91 10.62 -20.26
N LEU A 524 -16.04 11.08 -19.68
CA LEU A 524 -17.36 11.08 -20.31
C LEU A 524 -17.54 12.22 -21.31
N SER A 525 -16.71 13.26 -21.26
CA SER A 525 -16.87 14.46 -22.07
C SER A 525 -16.43 14.23 -23.53
N LYS A 526 -17.03 14.98 -24.46
CA LYS A 526 -16.66 14.93 -25.90
C LYS A 526 -15.30 15.53 -26.19
N ASP A 527 -14.88 16.48 -25.39
CA ASP A 527 -13.62 17.21 -25.47
C ASP A 527 -12.51 16.61 -24.58
N TYR A 528 -12.72 15.37 -24.10
CA TYR A 528 -11.74 14.67 -23.31
C TYR A 528 -10.38 14.59 -24.01
N GLN A 529 -9.33 14.97 -23.30
CA GLN A 529 -7.94 14.82 -23.73
C GLN A 529 -7.14 14.19 -22.59
N TRP A 530 -6.39 13.15 -22.92
CA TRP A 530 -5.47 12.52 -21.98
C TRP A 530 -4.38 13.49 -21.55
N GLN A 531 -4.05 13.49 -20.28
CA GLN A 531 -2.91 14.20 -19.72
C GLN A 531 -2.10 13.24 -18.86
N ASP A 532 -0.79 13.21 -19.11
CA ASP A 532 0.10 12.41 -18.28
C ASP A 532 0.02 12.82 -16.81
N PRO A 533 0.04 11.85 -15.88
CA PRO A 533 0.06 12.15 -14.46
C PRO A 533 1.33 12.89 -14.06
N PRO A 534 1.29 13.71 -13.00
CA PRO A 534 2.52 14.27 -12.44
C PRO A 534 3.48 13.13 -12.09
N SER A 535 4.73 13.29 -12.38
CA SER A 535 5.86 12.36 -12.54
C SER A 535 6.09 11.25 -11.50
N LYS A 536 5.14 10.92 -10.65
CA LYS A 536 5.30 9.91 -9.59
C LYS A 536 4.95 8.48 -10.02
N THR A 537 4.17 8.29 -11.07
CA THR A 537 3.72 6.96 -11.48
C THR A 537 4.54 6.47 -12.68
N ARG A 538 5.52 5.64 -12.39
CA ARG A 538 6.55 5.14 -13.30
C ARG A 538 6.00 4.28 -14.46
N PHE A 539 4.75 3.85 -14.37
CA PHE A 539 4.17 2.82 -15.22
C PHE A 539 2.98 3.26 -16.07
N LEU A 540 2.62 4.54 -16.00
CA LEU A 540 1.55 5.05 -16.87
C LEU A 540 2.07 5.16 -18.31
N PRO A 541 1.24 4.86 -19.32
CA PRO A 541 1.65 4.93 -20.71
C PRO A 541 2.09 6.35 -21.04
N LYS A 542 3.27 6.47 -21.64
CA LYS A 542 3.67 7.69 -22.34
C LYS A 542 2.97 7.64 -23.68
N GLN A 543 2.02 8.55 -23.90
CA GLN A 543 1.42 8.73 -25.22
C GLN A 543 2.40 9.40 -26.18
#